data_72b4d59a1a2063b23a326c954f35fe72
#
_entry.id   72b4d59a1a2063b23a326c954f35fe72
#
_cell.length_a   1.000
_cell.length_b   1.000
_cell.length_c   1.000
_cell.angle_alpha   90.00
_cell.angle_beta   90.00
_cell.angle_gamma   90.00
#
_symmetry.space_group_name_H-M   'P 1'
#
loop_
_entity.id
_entity.type
_entity.pdbx_description
1 polymer ?
#
loop_
_entity_poly.entity_id
_entity_poly.type
_entity_poly.pdbx_seq_one_letter_code
_entity_poly.pdbx_strand_id
1 'polypeptide(L)'
;MMNPTEEIETDVVVIGAGLTGLTAAHYLHKNNCKFIVLERQNRVGGVIQSKNEGGFLYEEGPNTGVTGNATVVELFEDLTGECNPEAASEYATKRFILKNNRWEHLPRGLMEAINTPLFSLKDKFRILAEPFRPAGKNPHENLASFVKRRLGNSYLNYAIDPFIIGVYAGDPNYLIPKYALPKLYDLEQKYGSLIGGSIKKRLENKPANEKKVTKKVFSFTGGLGSLTHALYESSGIENFRFGTEDVTVESSGEGFTVHYMNQSGELCIIKTKKVITTIGAYTLESTLPFIEPEVMKKLNSLLYTKVIEVSLGFNRWQGIDLDGFGGLIPSLENRNLLGILYISSLFKNRAPEGGALLSIFMGGVRRQELMHLSDSEISTIVEKECRELLKLKDFKPDLFKIMRHNRAIPQYGIESGVRFEAVKQLEKQYPGLQIGGNLRNGIGMADRIRQGKELAIRAIQMKRNDQSSE
;
A
#
# COMPACT_ATOMS: atom_id res chain seq x y z
N MET A 1 -31.44 9.51 -26.19
CA MET A 1 -30.78 9.92 -24.93
C MET A 1 -31.73 9.51 -23.82
N MET A 2 -31.26 8.74 -22.83
CA MET A 2 -32.03 8.45 -21.62
C MET A 2 -32.18 9.74 -20.82
N ASN A 3 -33.40 10.07 -20.36
CA ASN A 3 -33.55 11.17 -19.42
C ASN A 3 -32.94 10.79 -18.07
N PRO A 4 -32.18 11.67 -17.41
CA PRO A 4 -31.63 11.37 -16.12
C PRO A 4 -32.75 11.21 -15.08
N THR A 5 -32.63 10.20 -14.23
CA THR A 5 -33.61 9.93 -13.17
C THR A 5 -33.33 10.79 -11.94
N GLU A 6 -32.05 11.19 -11.74
CA GLU A 6 -31.58 12.02 -10.63
C GLU A 6 -30.55 13.04 -11.11
N GLU A 7 -30.73 14.31 -10.74
CA GLU A 7 -29.76 15.39 -10.98
C GLU A 7 -29.45 16.06 -9.63
N ILE A 8 -28.17 16.07 -9.23
CA ILE A 8 -27.70 16.60 -7.94
C ILE A 8 -26.63 17.66 -8.18
N GLU A 9 -26.59 18.68 -7.33
CA GLU A 9 -25.47 19.61 -7.24
C GLU A 9 -24.71 19.42 -5.91
N THR A 10 -23.38 19.38 -6.00
CA THR A 10 -22.50 19.25 -4.82
C THR A 10 -21.18 20.01 -5.01
N ASP A 11 -20.47 20.30 -3.93
CA ASP A 11 -19.17 21.01 -4.02
C ASP A 11 -18.05 20.09 -4.57
N VAL A 12 -18.07 18.80 -4.18
CA VAL A 12 -17.01 17.84 -4.51
C VAL A 12 -17.61 16.46 -4.83
N VAL A 13 -17.15 15.84 -5.90
CA VAL A 13 -17.36 14.40 -6.15
C VAL A 13 -16.07 13.65 -5.90
N VAL A 14 -16.13 12.60 -5.08
CA VAL A 14 -15.01 11.68 -4.83
C VAL A 14 -15.30 10.37 -5.55
N ILE A 15 -14.43 9.94 -6.46
CA ILE A 15 -14.58 8.68 -7.20
C ILE A 15 -13.66 7.62 -6.60
N GLY A 16 -14.28 6.60 -5.98
CA GLY A 16 -13.64 5.48 -5.29
C GLY A 16 -13.65 5.63 -3.76
N ALA A 17 -14.23 4.63 -3.07
CA ALA A 17 -14.27 4.51 -1.60
C ALA A 17 -13.19 3.57 -1.04
N GLY A 18 -12.01 3.53 -1.67
CA GLY A 18 -10.80 2.95 -1.06
C GLY A 18 -10.23 3.87 0.03
N LEU A 19 -9.17 3.45 0.73
CA LEU A 19 -8.62 4.17 1.88
C LEU A 19 -8.33 5.66 1.60
N THR A 20 -7.84 6.01 0.40
CA THR A 20 -7.59 7.41 0.03
C THR A 20 -8.90 8.21 -0.08
N GLY A 21 -9.91 7.64 -0.77
CA GLY A 21 -11.21 8.30 -0.94
C GLY A 21 -11.98 8.43 0.36
N LEU A 22 -11.99 7.39 1.19
CA LEU A 22 -12.59 7.41 2.54
C LEU A 22 -11.93 8.46 3.43
N THR A 23 -10.59 8.55 3.42
CA THR A 23 -9.89 9.58 4.18
C THR A 23 -10.23 10.98 3.65
N ALA A 24 -10.34 11.15 2.32
CA ALA A 24 -10.76 12.43 1.75
C ALA A 24 -12.19 12.78 2.18
N ALA A 25 -13.12 11.83 2.13
CA ALA A 25 -14.50 12.01 2.57
C ALA A 25 -14.59 12.42 4.06
N HIS A 26 -13.83 11.73 4.94
CA HIS A 26 -13.76 12.08 6.36
C HIS A 26 -13.33 13.55 6.58
N TYR A 27 -12.25 14.01 5.93
CA TYR A 27 -11.80 15.38 6.07
C TYR A 27 -12.72 16.41 5.39
N LEU A 28 -13.42 16.05 4.31
CA LEU A 28 -14.46 16.89 3.71
C LEU A 28 -15.63 17.05 4.67
N HIS A 29 -16.13 15.95 5.25
CA HIS A 29 -17.21 15.95 6.24
C HIS A 29 -16.86 16.78 7.49
N LYS A 30 -15.68 16.53 8.06
CA LYS A 30 -15.14 17.27 9.22
C LYS A 30 -15.09 18.79 9.01
N ASN A 31 -14.99 19.25 7.76
CA ASN A 31 -14.96 20.66 7.39
C ASN A 31 -16.29 21.15 6.78
N ASN A 32 -17.39 20.44 6.97
CA ASN A 32 -18.74 20.81 6.49
C ASN A 32 -18.80 21.12 4.98
N CYS A 33 -17.99 20.42 4.18
CA CYS A 33 -18.03 20.52 2.72
C CYS A 33 -19.12 19.58 2.21
N LYS A 34 -19.95 19.99 1.27
CA LYS A 34 -20.91 19.11 0.60
C LYS A 34 -20.16 18.24 -0.40
N PHE A 35 -20.36 16.92 -0.36
CA PHE A 35 -19.71 16.00 -1.28
C PHE A 35 -20.55 14.75 -1.51
N ILE A 36 -20.22 14.02 -2.59
CA ILE A 36 -20.75 12.68 -2.88
C ILE A 36 -19.58 11.79 -3.21
N VAL A 37 -19.60 10.56 -2.68
CA VAL A 37 -18.65 9.49 -2.98
C VAL A 37 -19.30 8.46 -3.89
N LEU A 38 -18.70 8.16 -5.03
CA LEU A 38 -19.13 7.12 -5.95
C LEU A 38 -18.22 5.89 -5.79
N GLU A 39 -18.81 4.74 -5.50
CA GLU A 39 -18.08 3.46 -5.36
C GLU A 39 -18.76 2.38 -6.20
N ARG A 40 -17.95 1.68 -7.00
CA ARG A 40 -18.43 0.62 -7.89
C ARG A 40 -18.89 -0.64 -7.12
N GLN A 41 -18.21 -0.97 -6.02
CA GLN A 41 -18.60 -2.11 -5.21
C GLN A 41 -19.76 -1.75 -4.26
N ASN A 42 -20.43 -2.77 -3.73
CA ASN A 42 -21.47 -2.59 -2.70
C ASN A 42 -20.88 -2.50 -1.29
N ARG A 43 -19.63 -2.08 -1.17
CA ARG A 43 -18.90 -1.93 0.09
C ARG A 43 -17.79 -0.88 -0.02
N VAL A 44 -17.37 -0.37 1.10
CA VAL A 44 -16.18 0.49 1.22
C VAL A 44 -14.88 -0.31 1.39
N GLY A 45 -13.75 0.40 1.38
CA GLY A 45 -12.43 -0.13 1.72
C GLY A 45 -11.56 -0.50 0.51
N GLY A 46 -12.15 -0.64 -0.68
CA GLY A 46 -11.40 -1.03 -1.88
C GLY A 46 -10.73 -2.40 -1.70
N VAL A 47 -9.39 -2.42 -1.66
CA VAL A 47 -8.60 -3.67 -1.47
C VAL A 47 -8.47 -4.10 0.00
N ILE A 48 -8.92 -3.27 0.96
CA ILE A 48 -8.91 -3.62 2.38
C ILE A 48 -10.22 -4.35 2.69
N GLN A 49 -10.10 -5.60 3.09
CA GLN A 49 -11.23 -6.42 3.50
C GLN A 49 -10.78 -7.47 4.51
N SER A 50 -11.40 -7.45 5.70
CA SER A 50 -11.18 -8.45 6.74
C SER A 50 -12.31 -9.47 6.74
N LYS A 51 -12.00 -10.73 6.97
CA LYS A 51 -12.95 -11.84 7.05
C LYS A 51 -12.77 -12.61 8.36
N ASN A 52 -13.88 -13.06 8.91
CA ASN A 52 -13.88 -13.95 10.07
C ASN A 52 -14.58 -15.26 9.67
N GLU A 53 -13.85 -16.37 9.69
CA GLU A 53 -14.36 -17.67 9.32
C GLU A 53 -13.70 -18.77 10.17
N GLY A 54 -14.47 -19.64 10.79
CA GLY A 54 -13.96 -20.77 11.57
C GLY A 54 -13.09 -20.37 12.77
N GLY A 55 -13.25 -19.15 13.30
CA GLY A 55 -12.43 -18.61 14.39
C GLY A 55 -11.13 -17.96 13.92
N PHE A 56 -10.92 -17.84 12.60
CA PHE A 56 -9.78 -17.14 12.00
C PHE A 56 -10.20 -15.77 11.47
N LEU A 57 -9.48 -14.72 11.89
CA LEU A 57 -9.64 -13.37 11.37
C LEU A 57 -8.49 -13.05 10.42
N TYR A 58 -8.75 -13.03 9.11
CA TYR A 58 -7.76 -12.84 8.06
C TYR A 58 -8.11 -11.66 7.14
N GLU A 59 -7.12 -11.16 6.42
CA GLU A 59 -7.25 -10.07 5.45
C GLU A 59 -7.27 -10.62 4.02
N GLU A 60 -8.05 -10.00 3.14
CA GLU A 60 -8.04 -10.29 1.69
C GLU A 60 -7.30 -9.18 0.92
N GLY A 61 -6.16 -8.71 1.43
CA GLY A 61 -5.38 -7.63 0.84
C GLY A 61 -4.20 -7.24 1.73
N PRO A 62 -4.02 -5.96 2.12
CA PRO A 62 -2.97 -5.60 3.05
C PRO A 62 -3.23 -6.21 4.43
N ASN A 63 -2.19 -6.82 5.02
CA ASN A 63 -2.31 -7.49 6.32
C ASN A 63 -2.00 -6.59 7.51
N THR A 64 -1.21 -5.54 7.31
CA THR A 64 -0.77 -4.64 8.38
C THR A 64 -0.59 -3.22 7.86
N GLY A 65 -0.78 -2.24 8.74
CA GLY A 65 -0.37 -0.86 8.51
C GLY A 65 0.86 -0.49 9.33
N VAL A 66 1.44 0.68 9.04
CA VAL A 66 2.52 1.28 9.83
C VAL A 66 2.18 2.74 10.12
N THR A 67 2.32 3.19 11.38
CA THR A 67 2.16 4.60 11.77
C THR A 67 3.32 5.44 11.23
N GLY A 68 3.35 5.60 9.89
CA GLY A 68 4.51 6.13 9.16
C GLY A 68 4.61 7.66 9.08
N ASN A 69 3.54 8.39 9.45
CA ASN A 69 3.46 9.86 9.45
C ASN A 69 2.44 10.37 10.46
N ALA A 70 2.47 11.68 10.73
CA ALA A 70 1.61 12.33 11.72
C ALA A 70 0.11 12.27 11.36
N THR A 71 -0.24 12.25 10.08
CA THR A 71 -1.65 12.19 9.65
C THR A 71 -2.33 10.90 10.08
N VAL A 72 -1.59 9.78 10.13
CA VAL A 72 -2.15 8.50 10.64
C VAL A 72 -2.49 8.60 12.12
N VAL A 73 -1.62 9.24 12.91
CA VAL A 73 -1.84 9.42 14.36
C VAL A 73 -3.06 10.32 14.59
N GLU A 74 -3.13 11.44 13.87
CA GLU A 74 -4.27 12.37 13.92
C GLU A 74 -5.58 11.67 13.53
N LEU A 75 -5.57 10.89 12.45
CA LEU A 75 -6.75 10.15 12.02
C LEU A 75 -7.23 9.15 13.09
N PHE A 76 -6.30 8.47 13.78
CA PHE A 76 -6.66 7.56 14.86
C PHE A 76 -7.22 8.31 16.08
N GLU A 77 -6.69 9.52 16.37
CA GLU A 77 -7.26 10.41 17.39
C GLU A 77 -8.70 10.83 17.00
N ASP A 78 -8.94 11.18 15.73
CA ASP A 78 -10.25 11.56 15.20
C ASP A 78 -11.29 10.42 15.26
N LEU A 79 -10.86 9.17 15.06
CA LEU A 79 -11.71 7.97 15.05
C LEU A 79 -11.75 7.26 16.42
N THR A 80 -11.34 7.92 17.50
CA THR A 80 -11.38 7.34 18.86
C THR A 80 -12.82 7.01 19.25
N GLY A 81 -13.07 5.74 19.60
CA GLY A 81 -14.40 5.22 19.90
C GLY A 81 -15.09 4.52 18.73
N GLU A 82 -14.74 4.84 17.50
CA GLU A 82 -15.30 4.23 16.28
C GLU A 82 -14.57 2.93 15.92
N CYS A 83 -13.25 2.89 16.06
CA CYS A 83 -12.45 1.69 15.89
C CYS A 83 -11.28 1.67 16.87
N ASN A 84 -10.82 0.45 17.21
CA ASN A 84 -9.76 0.25 18.19
C ASN A 84 -8.46 -0.19 17.49
N PRO A 85 -7.46 0.70 17.34
CA PRO A 85 -6.18 0.34 16.78
C PRO A 85 -5.43 -0.63 17.71
N GLU A 86 -4.89 -1.69 17.14
CA GLU A 86 -4.11 -2.73 17.79
C GLU A 86 -2.65 -2.62 17.33
N ALA A 87 -1.75 -2.28 18.25
CA ALA A 87 -0.31 -2.34 17.95
C ALA A 87 0.14 -3.80 17.89
N ALA A 88 0.98 -4.11 16.90
CA ALA A 88 1.56 -5.44 16.81
C ALA A 88 2.40 -5.75 18.06
N SER A 89 2.44 -7.03 18.42
CA SER A 89 3.24 -7.56 19.53
C SER A 89 4.72 -7.22 19.38
N GLU A 90 5.50 -7.45 20.41
CA GLU A 90 6.97 -7.28 20.39
C GLU A 90 7.66 -8.18 19.34
N TYR A 91 7.05 -9.31 18.99
CA TYR A 91 7.51 -10.21 17.92
C TYR A 91 7.57 -9.52 16.56
N ALA A 92 6.79 -8.49 16.30
CA ALA A 92 6.85 -7.70 15.07
C ALA A 92 8.23 -7.08 14.78
N THR A 93 9.09 -6.98 15.78
CA THR A 93 10.47 -6.49 15.62
C THR A 93 11.43 -7.55 15.07
N LYS A 94 11.12 -8.84 15.22
CA LYS A 94 11.89 -9.95 14.69
C LYS A 94 11.43 -10.25 13.26
N ARG A 95 12.35 -10.20 12.33
CA ARG A 95 12.09 -10.49 10.90
C ARG A 95 13.12 -11.50 10.42
N PHE A 96 12.69 -12.40 9.58
CA PHE A 96 13.53 -13.46 9.08
C PHE A 96 13.75 -13.31 7.57
N ILE A 97 14.94 -13.71 7.13
CA ILE A 97 15.33 -13.83 5.72
C ILE A 97 15.76 -15.27 5.49
N LEU A 98 15.22 -15.91 4.48
CA LEU A 98 15.67 -17.24 4.10
C LEU A 98 17.06 -17.16 3.49
N LYS A 99 18.00 -17.99 3.97
CA LYS A 99 19.32 -18.15 3.40
C LYS A 99 19.76 -19.60 3.51
N ASN A 100 20.07 -20.23 2.39
CA ASN A 100 20.47 -21.64 2.33
C ASN A 100 19.46 -22.55 3.09
N ASN A 101 18.17 -22.36 2.82
CA ASN A 101 17.06 -23.10 3.46
C ASN A 101 16.95 -22.95 4.99
N ARG A 102 17.51 -21.89 5.58
CA ARG A 102 17.40 -21.57 7.01
C ARG A 102 16.87 -20.15 7.20
N TRP A 103 15.99 -19.97 8.17
CA TRP A 103 15.53 -18.67 8.57
C TRP A 103 16.59 -17.99 9.43
N GLU A 104 17.14 -16.89 8.92
CA GLU A 104 18.15 -16.08 9.58
C GLU A 104 17.53 -14.75 10.02
N HIS A 105 17.86 -14.30 11.22
CA HIS A 105 17.37 -13.03 11.73
C HIS A 105 17.93 -11.83 10.95
N LEU A 106 17.06 -10.92 10.55
CA LEU A 106 17.48 -9.60 10.09
C LEU A 106 17.98 -8.79 11.30
N PRO A 107 19.23 -8.32 11.31
CA PRO A 107 19.81 -7.66 12.47
C PRO A 107 19.09 -6.35 12.80
N ARG A 108 18.76 -6.16 14.09
CA ARG A 108 18.08 -4.97 14.63
C ARG A 108 19.03 -3.93 15.23
N GLY A 109 20.27 -4.33 15.51
CA GLY A 109 21.27 -3.48 16.14
C GLY A 109 22.69 -3.85 15.74
N LEU A 110 23.66 -3.05 16.22
CA LEU A 110 25.06 -3.19 15.84
C LEU A 110 25.63 -4.57 16.20
N MET A 111 25.36 -5.09 17.39
CA MET A 111 25.87 -6.40 17.82
C MET A 111 25.29 -7.53 16.96
N GLU A 112 24.00 -7.50 16.67
CA GLU A 112 23.38 -8.48 15.78
C GLU A 112 23.93 -8.34 14.34
N ALA A 113 24.22 -7.12 13.87
CA ALA A 113 24.81 -6.88 12.55
C ALA A 113 26.24 -7.43 12.42
N ILE A 114 27.02 -7.42 13.53
CA ILE A 114 28.35 -8.01 13.57
C ILE A 114 28.27 -9.53 13.49
N ASN A 115 27.31 -10.16 14.17
CA ASN A 115 27.21 -11.61 14.33
C ASN A 115 26.33 -12.30 13.27
N THR A 116 25.51 -11.53 12.51
CA THR A 116 24.60 -12.14 11.53
C THR A 116 25.33 -12.96 10.48
N PRO A 117 24.84 -14.18 10.14
CA PRO A 117 25.33 -14.97 9.04
C PRO A 117 24.83 -14.50 7.66
N LEU A 118 23.90 -13.54 7.63
CA LEU A 118 23.39 -12.99 6.37
C LEU A 118 24.49 -12.36 5.51
N PHE A 119 25.49 -11.72 6.16
CA PHE A 119 26.55 -10.96 5.49
C PHE A 119 27.93 -11.46 5.90
N SER A 120 28.83 -11.58 4.92
CA SER A 120 30.23 -11.92 5.18
C SER A 120 30.99 -10.78 5.87
N LEU A 121 32.14 -11.08 6.45
CA LEU A 121 33.01 -10.04 7.03
C LEU A 121 33.38 -8.96 6.00
N LYS A 122 33.67 -9.37 4.74
CA LYS A 122 33.94 -8.43 3.64
C LYS A 122 32.78 -7.47 3.40
N ASP A 123 31.53 -7.97 3.46
CA ASP A 123 30.35 -7.13 3.27
C ASP A 123 30.19 -6.15 4.44
N LYS A 124 30.46 -6.58 5.67
CA LYS A 124 30.41 -5.73 6.88
C LYS A 124 31.45 -4.59 6.80
N PHE A 125 32.68 -4.87 6.36
CA PHE A 125 33.69 -3.83 6.12
C PHE A 125 33.28 -2.89 4.98
N ARG A 126 32.67 -3.42 3.93
CA ARG A 126 32.15 -2.60 2.83
C ARG A 126 31.12 -1.56 3.29
N ILE A 127 30.27 -1.91 4.24
CA ILE A 127 29.29 -1.01 4.84
C ILE A 127 29.97 0.11 5.63
N LEU A 128 31.00 -0.18 6.40
CA LEU A 128 31.75 0.83 7.15
C LEU A 128 32.42 1.86 6.21
N ALA A 129 32.81 1.45 5.00
CA ALA A 129 33.38 2.32 3.97
C ALA A 129 32.33 3.06 3.13
N GLU A 130 31.01 2.82 3.36
CA GLU A 130 29.93 3.45 2.59
C GLU A 130 29.96 4.98 2.64
N PRO A 131 30.19 5.66 3.78
CA PRO A 131 30.20 7.12 3.85
C PRO A 131 31.27 7.80 2.97
N PHE A 132 32.33 7.07 2.61
CA PHE A 132 33.42 7.60 1.75
C PHE A 132 33.18 7.39 0.26
N ARG A 133 32.05 6.77 -0.14
CA ARG A 133 31.72 6.55 -1.53
C ARG A 133 31.02 7.78 -2.12
N PRO A 134 31.38 8.19 -3.36
CA PRO A 134 30.74 9.33 -3.99
C PRO A 134 29.23 9.07 -4.21
N ALA A 135 28.44 10.13 -4.06
CA ALA A 135 27.01 10.09 -4.36
C ALA A 135 26.79 9.89 -5.88
N GLY A 136 25.72 9.17 -6.22
CA GLY A 136 25.31 8.99 -7.61
C GLY A 136 24.69 10.27 -8.17
N LYS A 137 24.91 10.51 -9.48
CA LYS A 137 24.37 11.68 -10.19
C LYS A 137 23.22 11.32 -11.13
N ASN A 138 22.97 10.03 -11.37
CA ASN A 138 21.92 9.58 -12.27
C ASN A 138 20.57 9.45 -11.52
N PRO A 139 19.59 10.34 -11.75
CA PRO A 139 18.29 10.28 -11.09
C PRO A 139 17.42 9.11 -11.58
N HIS A 140 17.83 8.43 -12.64
CA HIS A 140 17.16 7.28 -13.24
C HIS A 140 17.89 5.96 -12.97
N GLU A 141 18.89 5.96 -12.07
CA GLU A 141 19.54 4.74 -11.61
C GLU A 141 18.51 3.82 -10.95
N ASN A 142 18.44 2.55 -11.37
CA ASN A 142 17.54 1.60 -10.72
C ASN A 142 18.05 1.20 -9.33
N LEU A 143 17.13 0.67 -8.50
CA LEU A 143 17.42 0.35 -7.10
C LEU A 143 18.53 -0.71 -6.97
N ALA A 144 18.58 -1.70 -7.86
CA ALA A 144 19.62 -2.72 -7.82
C ALA A 144 21.02 -2.12 -8.03
N SER A 145 21.19 -1.25 -9.05
CA SER A 145 22.45 -0.55 -9.33
C SER A 145 22.82 0.39 -8.19
N PHE A 146 21.86 1.17 -7.68
CA PHE A 146 22.02 2.05 -6.52
C PHE A 146 22.57 1.29 -5.31
N VAL A 147 21.94 0.17 -4.95
CA VAL A 147 22.35 -0.64 -3.78
C VAL A 147 23.69 -1.32 -4.02
N LYS A 148 23.92 -1.89 -5.21
CA LYS A 148 25.21 -2.49 -5.55
C LYS A 148 26.36 -1.50 -5.42
N ARG A 149 26.18 -0.29 -5.90
CA ARG A 149 27.16 0.79 -5.83
C ARG A 149 27.43 1.19 -4.38
N ARG A 150 26.41 1.38 -3.58
CA ARG A 150 26.53 1.85 -2.18
C ARG A 150 26.90 0.73 -1.20
N LEU A 151 26.16 -0.36 -1.19
CA LEU A 151 26.19 -1.38 -0.16
C LEU A 151 26.81 -2.71 -0.64
N GLY A 152 26.74 -3.00 -1.94
CA GLY A 152 27.26 -4.23 -2.54
C GLY A 152 26.19 -5.31 -2.80
N ASN A 153 26.62 -6.39 -3.47
CA ASN A 153 25.72 -7.45 -3.94
C ASN A 153 25.03 -8.20 -2.79
N SER A 154 25.77 -8.47 -1.71
CA SER A 154 25.23 -9.24 -0.61
C SER A 154 24.06 -8.53 0.08
N TYR A 155 24.15 -7.21 0.28
CA TYR A 155 23.06 -6.39 0.80
C TYR A 155 21.91 -6.26 -0.19
N LEU A 156 22.19 -6.22 -1.50
CA LEU A 156 21.13 -6.29 -2.49
C LEU A 156 20.36 -7.60 -2.34
N ASN A 157 21.05 -8.74 -2.27
CA ASN A 157 20.43 -10.07 -2.31
C ASN A 157 19.70 -10.45 -1.01
N TYR A 158 20.23 -10.07 0.15
CA TYR A 158 19.71 -10.53 1.45
C TYR A 158 19.08 -9.43 2.33
N ALA A 159 19.05 -8.18 1.86
CA ALA A 159 18.33 -7.11 2.54
C ALA A 159 17.33 -6.41 1.63
N ILE A 160 17.77 -5.88 0.49
CA ILE A 160 16.93 -5.05 -0.36
C ILE A 160 16.01 -5.88 -1.25
N ASP A 161 16.50 -6.92 -1.90
CA ASP A 161 15.68 -7.79 -2.74
C ASP A 161 14.53 -8.42 -1.93
N PRO A 162 14.73 -9.08 -0.77
CA PRO A 162 13.62 -9.59 0.02
C PRO A 162 12.70 -8.48 0.55
N PHE A 163 13.22 -7.30 0.91
CA PHE A 163 12.39 -6.17 1.29
C PHE A 163 11.48 -5.71 0.12
N ILE A 164 12.03 -5.58 -1.09
CA ILE A 164 11.25 -5.19 -2.28
C ILE A 164 10.23 -6.28 -2.63
N ILE A 165 10.58 -7.54 -2.52
CA ILE A 165 9.64 -8.65 -2.70
C ILE A 165 8.50 -8.56 -1.70
N GLY A 166 8.80 -8.34 -0.42
CA GLY A 166 7.79 -8.29 0.64
C GLY A 166 6.87 -7.06 0.60
N VAL A 167 7.38 -5.91 0.11
CA VAL A 167 6.63 -4.64 0.12
C VAL A 167 6.01 -4.32 -1.23
N TYR A 168 6.71 -4.62 -2.32
CA TYR A 168 6.30 -4.29 -3.69
C TYR A 168 5.91 -5.51 -4.52
N ALA A 169 6.20 -6.74 -4.06
CA ALA A 169 6.22 -7.93 -4.90
C ALA A 169 6.97 -7.67 -6.22
N GLY A 170 7.98 -6.79 -6.18
CA GLY A 170 8.61 -6.11 -7.31
C GLY A 170 10.02 -6.62 -7.64
N ASP A 171 10.67 -5.90 -8.55
CA ASP A 171 12.05 -6.14 -8.94
C ASP A 171 12.91 -4.90 -8.70
N PRO A 172 14.00 -4.98 -7.90
CA PRO A 172 14.93 -3.87 -7.72
C PRO A 172 15.56 -3.37 -9.02
N ASN A 173 15.59 -4.18 -10.09
CA ASN A 173 16.10 -3.76 -11.41
C ASN A 173 15.12 -2.85 -12.15
N TYR A 174 13.84 -2.88 -11.81
CA TYR A 174 12.81 -2.04 -12.40
C TYR A 174 12.56 -0.75 -11.61
N LEU A 175 12.53 -0.85 -10.29
CA LEU A 175 12.19 0.27 -9.42
C LEU A 175 13.25 1.36 -9.41
N ILE A 176 12.84 2.63 -9.42
CA ILE A 176 13.72 3.79 -9.31
C ILE A 176 13.64 4.33 -7.87
N PRO A 177 14.77 4.40 -7.13
CA PRO A 177 14.79 4.84 -5.72
C PRO A 177 14.13 6.18 -5.47
N LYS A 178 14.31 7.14 -6.39
CA LYS A 178 13.70 8.48 -6.33
C LYS A 178 12.17 8.41 -6.18
N TYR A 179 11.52 7.43 -6.79
CA TYR A 179 10.06 7.31 -6.80
C TYR A 179 9.54 6.23 -5.85
N ALA A 180 10.23 5.09 -5.78
CA ALA A 180 9.80 3.95 -4.95
C ALA A 180 10.23 4.11 -3.48
N LEU A 181 11.45 4.58 -3.23
CA LEU A 181 12.04 4.74 -1.90
C LEU A 181 12.64 6.15 -1.72
N PRO A 182 11.84 7.23 -1.83
CA PRO A 182 12.36 8.60 -1.83
C PRO A 182 13.18 8.90 -0.57
N LYS A 183 12.77 8.38 0.60
CA LYS A 183 13.54 8.56 1.85
C LYS A 183 14.98 8.02 1.77
N LEU A 184 15.18 6.90 1.05
CA LEU A 184 16.50 6.31 0.85
C LEU A 184 17.31 7.12 -0.17
N TYR A 185 16.68 7.54 -1.25
CA TYR A 185 17.29 8.40 -2.27
C TYR A 185 17.75 9.75 -1.66
N ASP A 186 16.90 10.39 -0.87
CA ASP A 186 17.18 11.67 -0.23
C ASP A 186 18.35 11.61 0.76
N LEU A 187 18.58 10.46 1.43
CA LEU A 187 19.76 10.30 2.29
C LEU A 187 21.06 10.45 1.51
N GLU A 188 21.15 9.84 0.32
CA GLU A 188 22.33 10.01 -0.52
C GLU A 188 22.43 11.43 -1.09
N GLN A 189 21.34 11.99 -1.62
CA GLN A 189 21.34 13.30 -2.26
C GLN A 189 21.65 14.42 -1.27
N LYS A 190 21.06 14.38 -0.07
CA LYS A 190 21.19 15.45 0.95
C LYS A 190 22.49 15.32 1.75
N TYR A 191 22.90 14.08 2.08
CA TYR A 191 24.02 13.85 3.01
C TYR A 191 25.22 13.14 2.38
N GLY A 192 25.13 12.76 1.11
CA GLY A 192 26.19 12.02 0.39
C GLY A 192 26.34 10.55 0.80
N SER A 193 25.56 10.06 1.77
CA SER A 193 25.72 8.74 2.37
C SER A 193 24.40 8.21 2.93
N LEU A 194 24.16 6.92 2.81
CA LEU A 194 23.01 6.26 3.43
C LEU A 194 23.20 6.13 4.94
N ILE A 195 24.39 5.69 5.38
CA ILE A 195 24.71 5.47 6.79
C ILE A 195 24.91 6.81 7.50
N GLY A 196 25.83 7.62 6.98
CA GLY A 196 26.09 8.95 7.52
C GLY A 196 24.86 9.83 7.52
N GLY A 197 24.06 9.79 6.43
CA GLY A 197 22.79 10.47 6.33
C GLY A 197 21.74 10.00 7.33
N SER A 198 21.66 8.70 7.58
CA SER A 198 20.76 8.14 8.59
C SER A 198 21.12 8.61 10.01
N ILE A 199 22.42 8.68 10.33
CA ILE A 199 22.91 9.19 11.61
C ILE A 199 22.59 10.68 11.74
N LYS A 200 22.96 11.50 10.74
CA LYS A 200 22.69 12.96 10.75
C LYS A 200 21.19 13.24 10.87
N LYS A 201 20.35 12.58 10.07
CA LYS A 201 18.89 12.73 10.12
C LYS A 201 18.29 12.36 11.47
N ARG A 202 18.88 11.39 12.19
CA ARG A 202 18.44 11.01 13.54
C ARG A 202 18.72 12.09 14.58
N LEU A 203 19.76 12.90 14.35
CA LEU A 203 20.18 14.01 15.22
C LEU A 203 19.42 15.31 14.91
N GLU A 204 18.74 15.40 13.77
CA GLU A 204 17.92 16.58 13.42
C GLU A 204 16.71 16.71 14.36
N ASN A 205 16.39 17.93 14.74
CA ASN A 205 15.18 18.25 15.50
C ASN A 205 13.94 17.95 14.64
N LYS A 206 13.11 17.04 15.10
CA LYS A 206 11.83 16.72 14.45
C LYS A 206 10.78 17.75 14.87
N PRO A 207 9.91 18.17 13.94
CA PRO A 207 8.71 18.94 14.27
C PRO A 207 7.87 18.24 15.35
N ALA A 208 7.14 19.01 16.16
CA ALA A 208 6.39 18.47 17.30
C ALA A 208 5.38 17.38 16.89
N ASN A 209 4.72 17.53 15.75
CA ASN A 209 3.79 16.56 15.19
C ASN A 209 4.48 15.24 14.75
N GLU A 210 5.72 15.31 14.25
CA GLU A 210 6.50 14.12 13.88
C GLU A 210 7.06 13.34 15.11
N LYS A 211 7.15 14.00 16.28
CA LYS A 211 7.57 13.32 17.51
C LYS A 211 6.55 12.26 17.99
N LYS A 212 5.27 12.42 17.65
CA LYS A 212 4.20 11.45 17.93
C LYS A 212 4.25 10.20 17.05
N VAL A 213 5.03 10.19 15.94
CA VAL A 213 5.10 9.09 14.99
C VAL A 213 5.94 7.95 15.54
N THR A 214 5.29 6.87 15.95
CA THR A 214 5.95 5.71 16.57
C THR A 214 6.55 4.71 15.59
N LYS A 215 6.14 4.76 14.31
CA LYS A 215 6.47 3.76 13.27
C LYS A 215 6.13 2.32 13.67
N LYS A 216 5.17 2.14 14.55
CA LYS A 216 4.69 0.82 14.97
C LYS A 216 3.85 0.20 13.86
N VAL A 217 3.95 -1.12 13.75
CA VAL A 217 3.03 -1.91 12.94
C VAL A 217 1.69 -1.98 13.67
N PHE A 218 0.60 -1.83 12.93
CA PHE A 218 -0.74 -1.87 13.49
C PHE A 218 -1.72 -2.69 12.64
N SER A 219 -2.78 -3.11 13.28
CA SER A 219 -4.05 -3.53 12.72
C SER A 219 -5.17 -2.93 13.59
N PHE A 220 -6.35 -3.50 13.56
CA PHE A 220 -7.49 -3.12 14.41
C PHE A 220 -8.14 -4.35 15.01
N THR A 221 -8.82 -4.17 16.12
CA THR A 221 -9.76 -5.19 16.63
C THR A 221 -10.82 -5.41 15.55
N GLY A 222 -10.95 -6.66 15.08
CA GLY A 222 -11.79 -6.98 13.91
C GLY A 222 -11.12 -6.83 12.55
N GLY A 223 -9.80 -6.56 12.49
CA GLY A 223 -9.01 -6.44 11.26
C GLY A 223 -8.95 -5.03 10.69
N LEU A 224 -8.22 -4.86 9.60
CA LEU A 224 -8.05 -3.56 8.93
C LEU A 224 -9.36 -3.01 8.35
N GLY A 225 -10.33 -3.87 8.05
CA GLY A 225 -11.65 -3.48 7.60
C GLY A 225 -12.39 -2.58 8.60
N SER A 226 -12.10 -2.70 9.91
CA SER A 226 -12.68 -1.82 10.94
C SER A 226 -12.31 -0.35 10.72
N LEU A 227 -11.10 -0.05 10.26
CA LEU A 227 -10.70 1.32 9.91
C LEU A 227 -11.53 1.88 8.76
N THR A 228 -11.73 1.08 7.70
CA THR A 228 -12.47 1.55 6.52
C THR A 228 -13.96 1.74 6.82
N HIS A 229 -14.51 0.92 7.72
CA HIS A 229 -15.88 1.07 8.19
C HIS A 229 -16.04 2.31 9.07
N ALA A 230 -15.16 2.52 10.05
CA ALA A 230 -15.15 3.73 10.86
C ALA A 230 -15.02 5.02 10.04
N LEU A 231 -14.16 5.02 9.01
CA LEU A 231 -14.06 6.13 8.08
C LEU A 231 -15.35 6.38 7.29
N TYR A 232 -16.04 5.33 6.89
CA TYR A 232 -17.33 5.44 6.20
C TYR A 232 -18.38 6.06 7.11
N GLU A 233 -18.53 5.56 8.33
CA GLU A 233 -19.49 6.08 9.30
C GLU A 233 -19.19 7.53 9.68
N SER A 234 -17.94 7.86 9.97
CA SER A 234 -17.52 9.23 10.31
C SER A 234 -17.58 10.24 9.15
N SER A 235 -17.84 9.77 7.93
CA SER A 235 -17.98 10.63 6.74
C SER A 235 -19.43 10.97 6.38
N GLY A 236 -20.42 10.48 7.17
CA GLY A 236 -21.86 10.60 6.83
C GLY A 236 -22.23 9.64 5.71
N ILE A 237 -22.88 8.55 6.10
CA ILE A 237 -23.20 7.41 5.21
C ILE A 237 -24.11 7.79 4.03
N GLU A 238 -24.92 8.83 4.18
CA GLU A 238 -25.81 9.37 3.17
C GLU A 238 -25.10 9.99 1.98
N ASN A 239 -23.80 10.33 2.14
CA ASN A 239 -22.97 10.90 1.07
C ASN A 239 -22.47 9.85 0.07
N PHE A 240 -22.69 8.56 0.32
CA PHE A 240 -22.15 7.48 -0.50
C PHE A 240 -23.19 6.91 -1.48
N ARG A 241 -22.73 6.62 -2.70
CA ARG A 241 -23.47 5.89 -3.72
C ARG A 241 -22.66 4.64 -4.08
N PHE A 242 -23.24 3.48 -3.82
CA PHE A 242 -22.64 2.17 -4.09
C PHE A 242 -23.16 1.54 -5.36
N GLY A 243 -22.42 0.55 -5.90
CA GLY A 243 -22.81 -0.14 -7.13
C GLY A 243 -22.89 0.80 -8.33
N THR A 244 -22.08 1.85 -8.34
CA THR A 244 -22.07 2.81 -9.45
C THR A 244 -21.25 2.26 -10.61
N GLU A 245 -21.86 2.17 -11.77
CA GLU A 245 -21.22 1.70 -13.01
C GLU A 245 -21.08 2.86 -14.02
N ASP A 246 -20.21 2.66 -15.00
CA ASP A 246 -20.00 3.60 -16.14
C ASP A 246 -19.78 5.06 -15.72
N VAL A 247 -19.04 5.25 -14.62
CA VAL A 247 -18.74 6.60 -14.11
C VAL A 247 -17.88 7.35 -15.12
N THR A 248 -18.41 8.42 -15.68
CA THR A 248 -17.72 9.32 -16.61
C THR A 248 -17.80 10.77 -16.15
N VAL A 249 -16.76 11.53 -16.40
CA VAL A 249 -16.66 12.94 -16.07
C VAL A 249 -16.52 13.74 -17.35
N GLU A 250 -17.34 14.76 -17.50
CA GLU A 250 -17.21 15.78 -18.53
C GLU A 250 -16.69 17.06 -17.88
N SER A 251 -15.76 17.75 -18.55
CA SER A 251 -15.25 19.05 -18.11
C SER A 251 -16.00 20.16 -18.84
N SER A 252 -16.57 21.06 -18.10
CA SER A 252 -17.11 22.34 -18.60
C SER A 252 -16.22 23.50 -18.14
N GLY A 253 -16.34 24.68 -18.74
CA GLY A 253 -15.56 25.87 -18.35
C GLY A 253 -15.76 26.29 -16.87
N GLU A 254 -16.88 25.87 -16.26
CA GLU A 254 -17.28 26.26 -14.90
C GLU A 254 -17.19 25.13 -13.87
N GLY A 255 -16.81 23.92 -14.28
CA GLY A 255 -16.71 22.75 -13.39
C GLY A 255 -16.80 21.42 -14.14
N PHE A 256 -17.49 20.47 -13.54
CA PHE A 256 -17.58 19.10 -14.05
C PHE A 256 -19.03 18.59 -13.96
N THR A 257 -19.40 17.77 -14.93
CA THR A 257 -20.60 16.95 -14.90
C THR A 257 -20.17 15.49 -14.79
N VAL A 258 -20.64 14.81 -13.76
CA VAL A 258 -20.34 13.39 -13.52
C VAL A 258 -21.58 12.57 -13.83
N HIS A 259 -21.46 11.63 -14.77
CA HIS A 259 -22.51 10.69 -15.14
C HIS A 259 -22.19 9.33 -14.54
N TYR A 260 -23.19 8.61 -14.07
CA TYR A 260 -23.04 7.22 -13.62
C TYR A 260 -24.37 6.47 -13.74
N MET A 261 -24.29 5.14 -13.87
CA MET A 261 -25.45 4.26 -13.74
C MET A 261 -25.56 3.81 -12.28
N ASN A 262 -26.75 3.92 -11.69
CA ASN A 262 -27.03 3.40 -10.36
C ASN A 262 -27.30 1.89 -10.38
N GLN A 263 -27.52 1.27 -9.24
CA GLN A 263 -27.80 -0.18 -9.13
C GLN A 263 -29.04 -0.64 -9.89
N SER A 264 -29.99 0.25 -10.16
CA SER A 264 -31.19 -0.04 -10.93
C SER A 264 -30.97 0.11 -12.44
N GLY A 265 -29.76 0.46 -12.87
CA GLY A 265 -29.46 0.72 -14.29
C GLY A 265 -30.00 2.05 -14.81
N GLU A 266 -30.23 3.02 -13.91
CA GLU A 266 -30.73 4.34 -14.25
C GLU A 266 -29.59 5.35 -14.33
N LEU A 267 -29.65 6.25 -15.32
CA LEU A 267 -28.67 7.32 -15.48
C LEU A 267 -28.86 8.40 -14.41
N CYS A 268 -27.80 8.69 -13.67
CA CYS A 268 -27.72 9.76 -12.68
C CYS A 268 -26.65 10.78 -13.09
N ILE A 269 -26.91 12.05 -12.76
CA ILE A 269 -26.03 13.18 -13.10
C ILE A 269 -25.69 13.96 -11.83
N ILE A 270 -24.42 14.29 -11.65
CA ILE A 270 -23.95 15.17 -10.57
C ILE A 270 -23.19 16.33 -11.18
N LYS A 271 -23.66 17.56 -10.93
CA LYS A 271 -22.92 18.78 -11.26
C LYS A 271 -22.05 19.18 -10.07
N THR A 272 -20.78 19.48 -10.33
CA THR A 272 -19.80 19.80 -9.27
C THR A 272 -18.72 20.73 -9.77
N LYS A 273 -18.17 21.53 -8.87
CA LYS A 273 -16.96 22.34 -9.16
C LYS A 273 -15.67 21.52 -9.04
N LYS A 274 -15.67 20.37 -8.34
CA LYS A 274 -14.44 19.63 -8.02
C LYS A 274 -14.63 18.13 -8.08
N VAL A 275 -13.67 17.45 -8.70
CA VAL A 275 -13.61 16.00 -8.79
C VAL A 275 -12.29 15.49 -8.19
N ILE A 276 -12.39 14.59 -7.24
CA ILE A 276 -11.25 13.85 -6.66
C ILE A 276 -11.35 12.41 -7.14
N THR A 277 -10.42 11.95 -7.99
CA THR A 277 -10.35 10.53 -8.34
C THR A 277 -9.36 9.82 -7.45
N THR A 278 -9.72 8.64 -6.93
CA THR A 278 -8.83 7.79 -6.12
C THR A 278 -8.75 6.35 -6.63
N ILE A 279 -9.25 6.16 -7.85
CA ILE A 279 -9.33 4.87 -8.55
C ILE A 279 -7.97 4.44 -9.13
N GLY A 280 -7.89 3.20 -9.62
CA GLY A 280 -6.67 2.71 -10.28
C GLY A 280 -6.40 3.42 -11.61
N ALA A 281 -5.13 3.60 -11.97
CA ALA A 281 -4.73 4.27 -13.22
C ALA A 281 -5.42 3.66 -14.45
N TYR A 282 -5.63 2.35 -14.44
CA TYR A 282 -6.25 1.57 -15.53
C TYR A 282 -7.75 1.84 -15.77
N THR A 283 -8.42 2.59 -14.91
CA THR A 283 -9.82 2.99 -15.07
C THR A 283 -9.96 4.47 -15.43
N LEU A 284 -8.88 5.25 -15.39
CA LEU A 284 -8.92 6.69 -15.65
C LEU A 284 -9.36 7.02 -17.08
N GLU A 285 -9.02 6.19 -18.06
CA GLU A 285 -9.35 6.41 -19.47
C GLU A 285 -10.87 6.44 -19.70
N SER A 286 -11.59 5.49 -19.13
CA SER A 286 -13.06 5.47 -19.20
C SER A 286 -13.71 6.53 -18.33
N THR A 287 -13.10 6.87 -17.19
CA THR A 287 -13.66 7.84 -16.23
C THR A 287 -13.44 9.29 -16.65
N LEU A 288 -12.33 9.59 -17.31
CA LEU A 288 -11.94 10.96 -17.72
C LEU A 288 -11.72 11.04 -19.23
N PRO A 289 -12.78 10.83 -20.07
CA PRO A 289 -12.66 10.71 -21.52
C PRO A 289 -12.23 12.02 -22.20
N PHE A 290 -12.31 13.17 -21.51
CA PHE A 290 -11.88 14.47 -22.03
C PHE A 290 -10.35 14.66 -22.02
N ILE A 291 -9.59 13.73 -21.39
CA ILE A 291 -8.13 13.80 -21.37
C ILE A 291 -7.58 13.27 -22.70
N GLU A 292 -6.69 14.05 -23.30
CA GLU A 292 -6.00 13.70 -24.54
C GLU A 292 -5.35 12.30 -24.46
N PRO A 293 -5.50 11.43 -25.49
CA PRO A 293 -5.01 10.06 -25.48
C PRO A 293 -3.51 9.93 -25.17
N GLU A 294 -2.67 10.84 -25.68
CA GLU A 294 -1.23 10.84 -25.41
C GLU A 294 -0.87 11.15 -23.95
N VAL A 295 -1.70 11.94 -23.26
CA VAL A 295 -1.54 12.21 -21.83
C VAL A 295 -2.06 11.00 -21.03
N MET A 296 -3.20 10.45 -21.42
CA MET A 296 -3.79 9.26 -20.79
C MET A 296 -2.82 8.06 -20.85
N LYS A 297 -2.14 7.85 -21.96
CA LYS A 297 -1.10 6.82 -22.12
C LYS A 297 0.02 6.95 -21.08
N LYS A 298 0.41 8.19 -20.72
CA LYS A 298 1.39 8.42 -19.64
C LYS A 298 0.85 7.99 -18.27
N LEU A 299 -0.43 8.21 -17.99
CA LEU A 299 -1.08 7.77 -16.76
C LEU A 299 -1.20 6.25 -16.72
N ASN A 300 -1.61 5.63 -17.81
CA ASN A 300 -1.79 4.18 -17.96
C ASN A 300 -0.48 3.38 -18.05
N SER A 301 0.68 4.05 -18.15
CA SER A 301 2.01 3.40 -18.15
C SER A 301 2.36 2.73 -16.82
N LEU A 302 1.52 2.82 -15.79
CA LEU A 302 1.76 2.23 -14.49
C LEU A 302 1.64 0.71 -14.52
N LEU A 303 2.74 0.03 -14.26
CA LEU A 303 2.76 -1.41 -14.08
C LEU A 303 2.23 -1.77 -12.69
N TYR A 304 1.32 -2.75 -12.63
CA TYR A 304 0.86 -3.39 -11.39
C TYR A 304 1.39 -4.82 -11.31
N THR A 305 1.83 -5.23 -10.14
CA THR A 305 2.17 -6.64 -9.90
C THR A 305 0.92 -7.49 -9.82
N LYS A 306 1.11 -8.79 -10.08
CA LYS A 306 0.11 -9.82 -9.83
C LYS A 306 0.58 -10.64 -8.64
N VAL A 307 -0.28 -10.84 -7.65
CA VAL A 307 0.05 -11.54 -6.40
C VAL A 307 -1.03 -12.54 -6.07
N ILE A 308 -0.61 -13.73 -5.66
CA ILE A 308 -1.46 -14.71 -4.99
C ILE A 308 -1.16 -14.59 -3.50
N GLU A 309 -2.20 -14.40 -2.73
CA GLU A 309 -2.18 -14.47 -1.28
C GLU A 309 -2.93 -15.70 -0.82
N VAL A 310 -2.35 -16.45 0.12
CA VAL A 310 -2.99 -17.62 0.73
C VAL A 310 -3.07 -17.40 2.23
N SER A 311 -4.30 -17.28 2.74
CA SER A 311 -4.55 -17.31 4.18
C SER A 311 -4.64 -18.77 4.63
N LEU A 312 -3.74 -19.15 5.54
CA LEU A 312 -3.57 -20.52 6.01
C LEU A 312 -3.75 -20.57 7.52
N GLY A 313 -4.80 -21.25 7.98
CA GLY A 313 -5.15 -21.36 9.41
C GLY A 313 -5.08 -22.80 9.91
N PHE A 314 -4.58 -22.97 11.15
CA PHE A 314 -4.53 -24.22 11.87
C PHE A 314 -5.13 -24.04 13.27
N ASN A 315 -6.09 -24.86 13.66
CA ASN A 315 -6.64 -24.86 15.03
C ASN A 315 -5.60 -25.30 16.06
N ARG A 316 -4.63 -26.10 15.63
CA ARG A 316 -3.49 -26.54 16.45
C ARG A 316 -2.20 -26.44 15.65
N TRP A 317 -1.32 -25.57 16.11
CA TRP A 317 -0.02 -25.39 15.48
C TRP A 317 0.99 -26.47 15.88
N GLN A 318 1.71 -27.03 14.89
CA GLN A 318 2.70 -28.09 15.09
C GLN A 318 4.00 -27.86 14.29
N GLY A 319 4.25 -26.63 13.87
CA GLY A 319 5.47 -26.24 13.15
C GLY A 319 6.51 -25.62 14.06
N ILE A 320 7.41 -24.85 13.44
CA ILE A 320 8.39 -24.02 14.16
C ILE A 320 7.70 -22.99 15.06
N ASP A 321 8.43 -22.43 16.01
CA ASP A 321 7.95 -21.30 16.80
C ASP A 321 7.70 -20.08 15.91
N LEU A 322 6.50 -19.48 16.03
CA LEU A 322 6.11 -18.30 15.29
C LEU A 322 6.44 -17.03 16.09
N ASP A 323 7.70 -16.85 16.49
CA ASP A 323 8.16 -15.78 17.39
C ASP A 323 8.65 -14.52 16.64
N GLY A 324 8.03 -14.19 15.51
CA GLY A 324 8.44 -13.09 14.64
C GLY A 324 7.34 -12.51 13.79
N PHE A 325 7.69 -11.50 13.00
CA PHE A 325 6.82 -10.91 11.98
C PHE A 325 6.50 -11.91 10.86
N GLY A 326 7.45 -12.77 10.59
CA GLY A 326 7.48 -13.69 9.47
C GLY A 326 8.79 -13.63 8.73
N GLY A 327 8.86 -14.33 7.62
CA GLY A 327 10.08 -14.50 6.83
C GLY A 327 9.87 -14.10 5.36
N LEU A 328 10.88 -13.41 4.81
CA LEU A 328 10.96 -13.07 3.38
C LEU A 328 11.94 -14.00 2.68
N ILE A 329 11.63 -14.32 1.44
CA ILE A 329 12.40 -15.26 0.64
C ILE A 329 13.09 -14.50 -0.50
N PRO A 330 14.43 -14.33 -0.43
CA PRO A 330 15.18 -13.68 -1.50
C PRO A 330 15.03 -14.40 -2.84
N SER A 331 15.06 -13.66 -3.94
CA SER A 331 15.00 -14.24 -5.29
C SER A 331 16.10 -15.27 -5.54
N LEU A 332 17.24 -15.12 -4.87
CA LEU A 332 18.40 -16.03 -5.00
C LEU A 332 18.09 -17.45 -4.46
N GLU A 333 17.16 -17.58 -3.52
CA GLU A 333 16.75 -18.89 -2.98
C GLU A 333 15.88 -19.70 -3.94
N ASN A 334 15.43 -19.08 -5.06
CA ASN A 334 14.69 -19.72 -6.15
C ASN A 334 13.48 -20.56 -5.71
N ARG A 335 12.67 -20.00 -4.79
CA ARG A 335 11.45 -20.62 -4.30
C ARG A 335 10.20 -20.02 -4.94
N ASN A 336 9.06 -20.70 -4.79
CA ASN A 336 7.78 -20.22 -5.32
C ASN A 336 7.11 -19.17 -4.43
N LEU A 337 7.50 -19.08 -3.16
CA LEU A 337 6.98 -18.11 -2.24
C LEU A 337 7.81 -16.82 -2.23
N LEU A 338 7.14 -15.70 -2.02
CA LEU A 338 7.77 -14.40 -1.76
C LEU A 338 8.07 -14.21 -0.26
N GLY A 339 7.22 -14.78 0.58
CA GLY A 339 7.35 -14.72 2.03
C GLY A 339 6.12 -15.29 2.75
N ILE A 340 6.26 -15.40 4.07
CA ILE A 340 5.24 -15.90 4.98
C ILE A 340 5.13 -14.92 6.14
N LEU A 341 3.95 -14.37 6.41
CA LEU A 341 3.66 -13.55 7.60
C LEU A 341 3.02 -14.41 8.68
N TYR A 342 3.42 -14.20 9.93
CA TYR A 342 2.91 -14.91 11.10
C TYR A 342 1.84 -14.07 11.80
N ILE A 343 0.66 -14.00 11.19
CA ILE A 343 -0.41 -13.05 11.57
C ILE A 343 -0.86 -13.23 13.01
N SER A 344 -1.05 -14.47 13.47
CA SER A 344 -1.45 -14.79 14.85
C SER A 344 -0.37 -14.45 15.90
N SER A 345 0.89 -14.29 15.50
CA SER A 345 1.97 -13.84 16.38
C SER A 345 2.00 -12.31 16.52
N LEU A 346 1.49 -11.60 15.53
CA LEU A 346 1.48 -10.14 15.51
C LEU A 346 0.30 -9.55 16.28
N PHE A 347 -0.87 -10.15 16.14
CA PHE A 347 -2.13 -9.62 16.68
C PHE A 347 -2.91 -10.70 17.39
N LYS A 348 -3.63 -10.29 18.44
CA LYS A 348 -4.48 -11.20 19.21
C LYS A 348 -5.72 -11.60 18.41
N ASN A 349 -6.33 -12.72 18.81
CA ASN A 349 -7.61 -13.19 18.25
C ASN A 349 -7.62 -13.34 16.71
N ARG A 350 -6.47 -13.72 16.12
CA ARG A 350 -6.37 -14.02 14.68
C ARG A 350 -6.53 -15.49 14.38
N ALA A 351 -6.37 -16.36 15.37
CA ALA A 351 -6.58 -17.80 15.31
C ALA A 351 -7.15 -18.29 16.63
N PRO A 352 -7.77 -19.49 16.69
CA PRO A 352 -8.13 -20.17 17.93
C PRO A 352 -6.91 -20.34 18.85
N GLU A 353 -7.16 -20.52 20.16
CA GLU A 353 -6.10 -20.73 21.13
C GLU A 353 -5.25 -21.98 20.81
N GLY A 354 -3.92 -21.82 20.81
CA GLY A 354 -2.98 -22.88 20.40
C GLY A 354 -2.89 -23.08 18.89
N GLY A 355 -3.64 -22.31 18.11
CA GLY A 355 -3.64 -22.31 16.65
C GLY A 355 -2.68 -21.30 16.04
N ALA A 356 -2.67 -21.25 14.71
CA ALA A 356 -1.90 -20.29 13.94
C ALA A 356 -2.65 -19.79 12.71
N LEU A 357 -2.44 -18.51 12.38
CA LEU A 357 -2.84 -17.92 11.12
C LEU A 357 -1.61 -17.35 10.42
N LEU A 358 -1.42 -17.75 9.18
CA LEU A 358 -0.32 -17.33 8.30
C LEU A 358 -0.89 -16.68 7.04
N SER A 359 -0.22 -15.64 6.52
CA SER A 359 -0.45 -15.16 5.15
C SER A 359 0.79 -15.47 4.30
N ILE A 360 0.58 -16.18 3.21
CA ILE A 360 1.61 -16.66 2.30
C ILE A 360 1.47 -15.92 0.98
N PHE A 361 2.58 -15.43 0.43
CA PHE A 361 2.58 -14.65 -0.80
C PHE A 361 3.37 -15.35 -1.90
N MET A 362 2.81 -15.34 -3.12
CA MET A 362 3.38 -15.93 -4.34
C MET A 362 3.21 -14.96 -5.52
N GLY A 363 3.94 -15.18 -6.61
CA GLY A 363 3.83 -14.39 -7.84
C GLY A 363 4.80 -13.21 -7.88
N GLY A 364 4.27 -11.98 -7.94
CA GLY A 364 5.07 -10.78 -8.11
C GLY A 364 5.54 -10.57 -9.55
N VAL A 365 6.36 -9.53 -9.80
CA VAL A 365 6.84 -9.19 -11.15
C VAL A 365 7.59 -10.34 -11.81
N ARG A 366 8.37 -11.10 -11.04
CA ARG A 366 9.27 -12.14 -11.56
C ARG A 366 8.61 -13.50 -11.82
N ARG A 367 7.46 -13.76 -11.20
CA ARG A 367 6.79 -15.07 -11.21
C ARG A 367 5.31 -14.94 -11.58
N GLN A 368 5.01 -14.11 -12.58
CA GLN A 368 3.63 -13.84 -13.01
C GLN A 368 2.92 -15.09 -13.55
N GLU A 369 3.67 -16.06 -14.05
CA GLU A 369 3.15 -17.35 -14.53
C GLU A 369 2.39 -18.13 -13.46
N LEU A 370 2.71 -17.95 -12.18
CA LEU A 370 2.01 -18.60 -11.06
C LEU A 370 0.53 -18.21 -10.98
N MET A 371 0.14 -17.06 -11.53
CA MET A 371 -1.27 -16.63 -11.56
C MET A 371 -2.19 -17.55 -12.38
N HIS A 372 -1.62 -18.35 -13.27
CA HIS A 372 -2.37 -19.27 -14.13
C HIS A 372 -2.54 -20.66 -13.52
N LEU A 373 -1.92 -20.93 -12.35
CA LEU A 373 -2.06 -22.18 -11.65
C LEU A 373 -3.48 -22.36 -11.10
N SER A 374 -3.95 -23.58 -11.12
CA SER A 374 -5.19 -24.01 -10.44
C SER A 374 -5.04 -23.93 -8.92
N ASP A 375 -6.14 -23.94 -8.20
CA ASP A 375 -6.13 -23.93 -6.73
C ASP A 375 -5.47 -25.19 -6.17
N SER A 376 -5.59 -26.34 -6.85
CA SER A 376 -4.92 -27.59 -6.44
C SER A 376 -3.41 -27.52 -6.62
N GLU A 377 -2.91 -26.90 -7.69
CA GLU A 377 -1.47 -26.71 -7.91
C GLU A 377 -0.89 -25.73 -6.88
N ILE A 378 -1.60 -24.63 -6.58
CA ILE A 378 -1.21 -23.69 -5.52
C ILE A 378 -1.18 -24.42 -4.17
N SER A 379 -2.19 -25.21 -3.84
CA SER A 379 -2.24 -25.97 -2.59
C SER A 379 -1.03 -26.92 -2.48
N THR A 380 -0.68 -27.62 -3.55
CA THR A 380 0.47 -28.52 -3.59
C THR A 380 1.79 -27.78 -3.35
N ILE A 381 1.96 -26.61 -3.96
CA ILE A 381 3.15 -25.76 -3.75
C ILE A 381 3.20 -25.28 -2.30
N VAL A 382 2.09 -24.74 -1.78
CA VAL A 382 2.02 -24.23 -0.41
C VAL A 382 2.29 -25.33 0.61
N GLU A 383 1.71 -26.52 0.44
CA GLU A 383 1.99 -27.66 1.30
C GLU A 383 3.48 -28.01 1.32
N LYS A 384 4.10 -28.16 0.14
CA LYS A 384 5.53 -28.48 0.03
C LYS A 384 6.39 -27.45 0.75
N GLU A 385 6.18 -26.18 0.46
CA GLU A 385 6.97 -25.08 1.03
C GLU A 385 6.77 -24.98 2.55
N CYS A 386 5.55 -25.15 3.05
CA CYS A 386 5.26 -25.13 4.48
C CYS A 386 5.89 -26.32 5.22
N ARG A 387 5.84 -27.54 4.65
CA ARG A 387 6.53 -28.69 5.23
C ARG A 387 8.03 -28.47 5.34
N GLU A 388 8.66 -27.89 4.32
CA GLU A 388 10.09 -27.65 4.31
C GLU A 388 10.50 -26.47 5.20
N LEU A 389 9.83 -25.33 5.10
CA LEU A 389 10.24 -24.08 5.75
C LEU A 389 9.74 -23.94 7.18
N LEU A 390 8.55 -24.47 7.48
CA LEU A 390 7.92 -24.39 8.79
C LEU A 390 7.99 -25.71 9.57
N LYS A 391 8.65 -26.75 9.00
CA LYS A 391 8.84 -28.08 9.61
C LYS A 391 7.52 -28.75 10.01
N LEU A 392 6.46 -28.50 9.25
CA LEU A 392 5.17 -29.16 9.46
C LEU A 392 5.24 -30.64 9.09
N LYS A 393 4.96 -31.52 10.06
CA LYS A 393 4.86 -32.96 9.83
C LYS A 393 3.58 -33.30 9.05
N ASP A 394 2.46 -32.79 9.52
CA ASP A 394 1.16 -32.94 8.90
C ASP A 394 0.68 -31.58 8.34
N PHE A 395 0.17 -31.61 7.12
CA PHE A 395 -0.43 -30.45 6.50
C PHE A 395 -1.92 -30.67 6.36
N LYS A 396 -2.67 -30.24 7.37
CA LYS A 396 -4.13 -30.30 7.45
C LYS A 396 -4.65 -28.95 7.95
N PRO A 397 -4.66 -27.92 7.09
CA PRO A 397 -5.17 -26.63 7.49
C PRO A 397 -6.69 -26.66 7.69
N ASP A 398 -7.17 -25.97 8.73
CA ASP A 398 -8.60 -25.78 9.00
C ASP A 398 -9.15 -24.60 8.18
N LEU A 399 -8.28 -23.65 7.78
CA LEU A 399 -8.58 -22.59 6.83
C LEU A 399 -7.57 -22.59 5.70
N PHE A 400 -8.03 -22.57 4.45
CA PHE A 400 -7.21 -22.42 3.26
C PHE A 400 -7.94 -21.54 2.25
N LYS A 401 -7.54 -20.29 2.12
CA LYS A 401 -8.17 -19.31 1.21
C LYS A 401 -7.14 -18.75 0.24
N ILE A 402 -7.44 -18.84 -1.04
CA ILE A 402 -6.61 -18.31 -2.12
C ILE A 402 -7.24 -17.05 -2.67
N MET A 403 -6.51 -15.94 -2.62
CA MET A 403 -6.89 -14.67 -3.22
C MET A 403 -5.93 -14.33 -4.37
N ARG A 404 -6.47 -14.04 -5.55
CA ARG A 404 -5.70 -13.64 -6.73
C ARG A 404 -5.87 -12.14 -7.01
N HIS A 405 -4.81 -11.40 -6.82
CA HIS A 405 -4.77 -9.96 -7.05
C HIS A 405 -4.10 -9.66 -8.39
N ASN A 406 -4.90 -9.47 -9.45
CA ASN A 406 -4.39 -9.20 -10.80
C ASN A 406 -3.74 -7.81 -10.95
N ARG A 407 -4.04 -6.88 -10.06
CA ARG A 407 -3.52 -5.51 -10.01
C ARG A 407 -3.21 -5.15 -8.57
N ALA A 408 -2.23 -5.85 -7.97
CA ALA A 408 -1.94 -5.76 -6.55
C ALA A 408 -1.20 -4.47 -6.20
N ILE A 409 0.05 -4.34 -6.61
CA ILE A 409 0.92 -3.26 -6.12
C ILE A 409 1.52 -2.50 -7.31
N PRO A 410 1.34 -1.16 -7.37
CA PRO A 410 1.93 -0.35 -8.43
C PRO A 410 3.46 -0.30 -8.32
N GLN A 411 4.12 -0.34 -9.47
CA GLN A 411 5.58 -0.33 -9.58
C GLN A 411 6.06 1.03 -10.06
N TYR A 412 6.89 1.68 -9.26
CA TYR A 412 7.43 3.00 -9.59
C TYR A 412 8.76 2.89 -10.31
N GLY A 413 8.69 2.63 -11.62
CA GLY A 413 9.80 2.59 -12.56
C GLY A 413 10.18 3.97 -13.13
N ILE A 414 10.90 3.97 -14.23
CA ILE A 414 11.41 5.19 -14.89
C ILE A 414 10.28 6.09 -15.41
N GLU A 415 9.14 5.52 -15.79
CA GLU A 415 7.97 6.23 -16.31
C GLU A 415 7.26 7.06 -15.23
N SER A 416 7.57 6.82 -13.96
CA SER A 416 6.91 7.50 -12.84
C SER A 416 7.10 9.02 -12.87
N GLY A 417 8.26 9.51 -13.30
CA GLY A 417 8.51 10.93 -13.44
C GLY A 417 7.60 11.61 -14.45
N VAL A 418 7.46 10.99 -15.63
CA VAL A 418 6.59 11.49 -16.71
C VAL A 418 5.13 11.45 -16.29
N ARG A 419 4.71 10.36 -15.62
CA ARG A 419 3.34 10.22 -15.09
C ARG A 419 3.02 11.27 -14.03
N PHE A 420 3.92 11.52 -13.09
CA PHE A 420 3.70 12.52 -12.02
C PHE A 420 3.60 13.93 -12.58
N GLU A 421 4.42 14.25 -13.59
CA GLU A 421 4.34 15.55 -14.27
C GLU A 421 3.06 15.68 -15.09
N ALA A 422 2.62 14.61 -15.77
CA ALA A 422 1.35 14.61 -16.48
C ALA A 422 0.17 14.87 -15.54
N VAL A 423 0.13 14.24 -14.36
CA VAL A 423 -0.91 14.52 -13.35
C VAL A 423 -0.88 15.97 -12.93
N LYS A 424 0.29 16.54 -12.65
CA LYS A 424 0.44 17.94 -12.25
C LYS A 424 -0.04 18.90 -13.33
N GLN A 425 0.25 18.62 -14.60
CA GLN A 425 -0.19 19.41 -15.73
C GLN A 425 -1.72 19.36 -15.89
N LEU A 426 -2.33 18.18 -15.76
CA LEU A 426 -3.78 18.01 -15.80
C LEU A 426 -4.48 18.76 -14.66
N GLU A 427 -3.98 18.65 -13.43
CA GLU A 427 -4.53 19.38 -12.27
C GLU A 427 -4.42 20.92 -12.44
N LYS A 428 -3.43 21.39 -13.23
CA LYS A 428 -3.31 22.82 -13.60
C LYS A 428 -4.23 23.21 -14.76
N GLN A 429 -4.38 22.34 -15.75
CA GLN A 429 -5.21 22.57 -16.95
C GLN A 429 -6.71 22.55 -16.63
N TYR A 430 -7.10 21.70 -15.69
CA TYR A 430 -8.50 21.52 -15.25
C TYR A 430 -8.62 21.87 -13.75
N PRO A 431 -8.77 23.17 -13.42
CA PRO A 431 -8.93 23.59 -12.03
C PRO A 431 -10.12 22.89 -11.37
N GLY A 432 -9.91 22.29 -10.19
CA GLY A 432 -10.89 21.47 -9.50
C GLY A 432 -10.72 19.96 -9.73
N LEU A 433 -10.02 19.51 -10.78
CA LEU A 433 -9.64 18.10 -10.92
C LEU A 433 -8.47 17.75 -10.00
N GLN A 434 -8.58 16.67 -9.25
CA GLN A 434 -7.49 16.12 -8.44
C GLN A 434 -7.39 14.60 -8.69
N ILE A 435 -6.21 14.17 -9.15
CA ILE A 435 -5.96 12.75 -9.45
C ILE A 435 -5.12 12.14 -8.34
N GLY A 436 -5.74 11.38 -7.47
CA GLY A 436 -5.16 10.66 -6.34
C GLY A 436 -5.02 9.15 -6.59
N GLY A 437 -5.03 8.38 -5.50
CA GLY A 437 -4.87 6.94 -5.54
C GLY A 437 -3.40 6.50 -5.58
N ASN A 438 -3.18 5.22 -5.83
CA ASN A 438 -1.86 4.60 -5.74
C ASN A 438 -0.96 4.83 -6.97
N LEU A 439 -1.41 5.62 -7.93
CA LEU A 439 -0.58 5.97 -9.09
C LEU A 439 0.57 6.92 -8.76
N ARG A 440 0.53 7.60 -7.61
CA ARG A 440 1.57 8.50 -7.09
C ARG A 440 1.61 8.53 -5.56
N ASN A 441 2.67 9.13 -5.00
CA ASN A 441 2.83 9.45 -3.57
C ASN A 441 2.90 8.24 -2.62
N GLY A 442 3.42 7.10 -3.09
CA GLY A 442 3.64 5.90 -2.29
C GLY A 442 2.52 4.87 -2.41
N ILE A 443 2.72 3.71 -1.79
CA ILE A 443 1.83 2.55 -1.88
C ILE A 443 1.28 2.12 -0.51
N GLY A 444 1.91 2.56 0.57
CA GLY A 444 1.53 2.16 1.93
C GLY A 444 0.25 2.83 2.42
N MET A 445 -0.45 2.19 3.36
CA MET A 445 -1.66 2.76 3.99
C MET A 445 -1.43 4.17 4.54
N ALA A 446 -0.30 4.42 5.19
CA ALA A 446 0.05 5.75 5.70
C ALA A 446 0.18 6.82 4.59
N ASP A 447 0.64 6.42 3.40
CA ASP A 447 0.71 7.32 2.25
C ASP A 447 -0.68 7.59 1.68
N ARG A 448 -1.56 6.59 1.67
CA ARG A 448 -2.96 6.72 1.21
C ARG A 448 -3.76 7.64 2.14
N ILE A 449 -3.61 7.48 3.44
CA ILE A 449 -4.23 8.35 4.46
C ILE A 449 -3.74 9.79 4.29
N ARG A 450 -2.42 10.00 4.23
CA ARG A 450 -1.86 11.34 4.02
C ARG A 450 -2.39 11.98 2.73
N GLN A 451 -2.38 11.24 1.62
CA GLN A 451 -2.86 11.75 0.34
C GLN A 451 -4.35 12.11 0.39
N GLY A 452 -5.20 11.28 1.02
CA GLY A 452 -6.63 11.57 1.17
C GLY A 452 -6.87 12.90 1.89
N LYS A 453 -6.17 13.13 3.01
CA LYS A 453 -6.22 14.41 3.72
C LYS A 453 -5.76 15.59 2.83
N GLU A 454 -4.62 15.45 2.14
CA GLU A 454 -4.08 16.49 1.27
C GLU A 454 -5.06 16.86 0.13
N LEU A 455 -5.72 15.86 -0.48
CA LEU A 455 -6.74 16.06 -1.51
C LEU A 455 -7.95 16.83 -0.96
N ALA A 456 -8.48 16.45 0.19
CA ALA A 456 -9.59 17.13 0.84
C ALA A 456 -9.25 18.59 1.17
N ILE A 457 -8.11 18.83 1.82
CA ILE A 457 -7.70 20.19 2.20
C ILE A 457 -7.52 21.08 0.98
N ARG A 458 -6.93 20.60 -0.11
CA ARG A 458 -6.84 21.37 -1.36
C ARG A 458 -8.22 21.71 -1.94
N ALA A 459 -9.16 20.76 -1.92
CA ALA A 459 -10.53 20.99 -2.38
C ALA A 459 -11.24 22.06 -1.53
N ILE A 460 -11.06 22.08 -0.21
CA ILE A 460 -11.64 23.05 0.71
C ILE A 460 -11.05 24.45 0.50
N GLN A 461 -9.72 24.55 0.32
CA GLN A 461 -9.04 25.85 0.11
C GLN A 461 -9.48 26.53 -1.18
N MET A 462 -9.67 25.79 -2.26
CA MET A 462 -10.21 26.32 -3.53
C MET A 462 -11.63 26.91 -3.36
N LYS A 463 -12.46 26.35 -2.46
CA LYS A 463 -13.80 26.89 -2.16
C LYS A 463 -13.73 28.25 -1.47
N ARG A 464 -12.77 28.45 -0.54
CA ARG A 464 -12.61 29.73 0.18
C ARG A 464 -12.17 30.87 -0.75
N ASN A 465 -11.32 30.57 -1.73
CA ASN A 465 -10.87 31.57 -2.69
C ASN A 465 -11.99 31.98 -3.66
N ASP A 466 -12.88 31.04 -4.07
CA ASP A 466 -14.03 31.34 -4.91
C ASP A 466 -15.00 32.30 -4.19
N GLN A 467 -15.25 32.09 -2.89
CA GLN A 467 -16.13 32.93 -2.07
C GLN A 467 -15.54 34.31 -1.71
N SER A 468 -14.23 34.48 -1.78
CA SER A 468 -13.57 35.77 -1.55
C SER A 468 -13.43 36.60 -2.82
N SER A 469 -13.83 36.08 -3.97
CA SER A 469 -13.78 36.73 -5.28
C SER A 469 -15.18 37.18 -5.79
N GLU A 470 -16.24 36.82 -5.07
CA GLU A 470 -17.61 37.33 -5.20
C GLU A 470 -17.83 38.46 -4.17
#